data_e6e1eaea4a77c639a1ecca732dabce8c
#
_entry.id   e6e1eaea4a77c639a1ecca732dabce8c
#
_cell.length_a   1.000
_cell.length_b   1.000
_cell.length_c   1.000
_cell.angle_alpha   90.00
_cell.angle_beta   90.00
_cell.angle_gamma   90.00
#
_symmetry.space_group_name_H-M   'P 1'
#
loop_
_entity.id
_entity.type
_entity.pdbx_description
1 polymer ?
#
loop_
_entity_poly.entity_id
_entity_poly.type
_entity_poly.pdbx_seq_one_letter_code
_entity_poly.pdbx_strand_id
1 'polypeptide(L)'
;MVILLRSIPKGDDSMNLYTVSFFGHRQIDNIFVIEERLETMIRELLLSKEYVEFLIGRDGEFDQLVASTVRRCKRAIRDDNSALVLVLPYATAEYLNNEQSFHEYYDEVEVCAESAEKHFKSAHQTRNRSMVDRSNLVVFCVNHNSGGAYQTMQYAIKANANIINLSDVTR
;
A
#
# COMPACT_ATOMS: atom_id res chain seq x y z
N MET A 1 1.34 1.49 -22.72
CA MET A 1 1.04 2.16 -21.42
C MET A 1 -0.46 2.18 -21.24
N VAL A 2 -1.00 1.25 -20.48
CA VAL A 2 -2.43 1.22 -20.17
C VAL A 2 -2.63 2.03 -18.89
N ILE A 3 -2.97 3.30 -19.05
CA ILE A 3 -3.57 4.06 -17.96
C ILE A 3 -5.02 3.58 -17.86
N LEU A 4 -5.28 2.65 -16.95
CA LEU A 4 -6.64 2.35 -16.57
C LEU A 4 -7.14 3.53 -15.74
N LEU A 5 -7.63 4.56 -16.42
CA LEU A 5 -8.59 5.46 -15.84
C LEU A 5 -9.83 4.60 -15.56
N ARG A 6 -9.99 4.14 -14.31
CA ARG A 6 -11.27 3.61 -13.88
C ARG A 6 -12.32 4.69 -14.13
N SER A 7 -13.14 4.50 -15.12
CA SER A 7 -14.39 5.23 -15.24
C SER A 7 -15.26 4.79 -14.04
N ILE A 8 -15.39 5.68 -13.08
CA ILE A 8 -16.39 5.55 -12.01
C ILE A 8 -17.74 5.46 -12.70
N PRO A 9 -18.53 4.40 -12.50
CA PRO A 9 -19.87 4.34 -13.07
C PRO A 9 -20.66 5.53 -12.53
N LYS A 10 -21.18 6.35 -13.42
CA LYS A 10 -22.17 7.38 -13.09
C LYS A 10 -23.51 6.70 -12.82
N GLY A 11 -23.78 6.39 -11.59
CA GLY A 11 -25.05 5.87 -11.09
C GLY A 11 -25.00 5.87 -9.58
N ASP A 12 -26.13 6.05 -8.94
CA ASP A 12 -26.31 6.23 -7.50
C ASP A 12 -25.96 4.98 -6.64
N ASP A 13 -25.17 4.06 -7.19
CA ASP A 13 -24.55 2.90 -6.57
C ASP A 13 -23.03 3.09 -6.49
N SER A 14 -22.55 4.23 -5.98
CA SER A 14 -21.12 4.40 -5.74
C SER A 14 -20.67 3.48 -4.60
N MET A 15 -19.95 2.41 -4.95
CA MET A 15 -19.28 1.52 -4.01
C MET A 15 -18.38 2.32 -3.07
N ASN A 16 -18.57 2.15 -1.75
CA ASN A 16 -17.72 2.80 -0.75
C ASN A 16 -16.32 2.22 -0.79
N LEU A 17 -15.39 2.96 -1.40
CA LEU A 17 -13.99 2.59 -1.47
C LEU A 17 -13.27 2.99 -0.16
N TYR A 18 -12.61 2.04 0.46
CA TYR A 18 -11.72 2.27 1.60
C TYR A 18 -10.28 2.01 1.18
N THR A 19 -9.44 3.04 1.20
CA THR A 19 -8.06 2.97 0.75
C THR A 19 -7.11 2.92 1.94
N VAL A 20 -6.22 1.94 1.95
CA VAL A 20 -5.20 1.71 2.97
C VAL A 20 -3.83 1.69 2.32
N SER A 21 -2.91 2.51 2.79
CA SER A 21 -1.51 2.50 2.35
C SER A 21 -0.60 1.92 3.43
N PHE A 22 0.48 1.28 3.01
CA PHE A 22 1.44 0.62 3.89
C PHE A 22 2.85 1.11 3.63
N PHE A 23 3.57 1.46 4.70
CA PHE A 23 4.97 1.90 4.65
C PHE A 23 5.76 1.30 5.80
N GLY A 24 6.91 0.73 5.52
CA GLY A 24 7.78 0.17 6.55
C GLY A 24 9.24 0.21 6.14
N HIS A 25 10.11 -0.07 7.09
CA HIS A 25 11.54 -0.19 6.84
C HIS A 25 11.85 -1.36 5.91
N ARG A 26 12.98 -1.27 5.22
CA ARG A 26 13.46 -2.33 4.32
C ARG A 26 13.76 -3.63 5.04
N GLN A 27 14.17 -3.55 6.32
CA GLN A 27 14.34 -4.67 7.22
C GLN A 27 13.46 -4.45 8.43
N ILE A 28 12.72 -5.46 8.83
CA ILE A 28 11.80 -5.40 9.97
C ILE A 28 12.17 -6.44 11.02
N ASP A 29 12.04 -6.02 12.28
CA ASP A 29 12.22 -6.88 13.43
C ASP A 29 10.91 -7.57 13.79
N ASN A 30 10.99 -8.74 14.45
CA ASN A 30 9.81 -9.46 14.93
C ASN A 30 8.78 -9.76 13.83
N ILE A 31 9.25 -10.28 12.71
CA ILE A 31 8.43 -10.49 11.50
C ILE A 31 7.15 -11.28 11.78
N PHE A 32 7.18 -12.29 12.65
CA PHE A 32 6.00 -13.09 13.00
C PHE A 32 4.93 -12.28 13.75
N VAL A 33 5.36 -11.40 14.65
CA VAL A 33 4.43 -10.51 15.39
C VAL A 33 3.80 -9.50 14.44
N ILE A 34 4.59 -8.92 13.55
CA ILE A 34 4.09 -7.97 12.54
C ILE A 34 3.13 -8.66 11.57
N GLU A 35 3.47 -9.86 11.12
CA GLU A 35 2.59 -10.66 10.25
C GLU A 35 1.23 -10.95 10.91
N GLU A 36 1.23 -11.35 12.17
CA GLU A 36 0.00 -11.61 12.93
C GLU A 36 -0.87 -10.36 13.05
N ARG A 37 -0.27 -9.21 13.34
CA ARG A 37 -0.98 -7.93 13.40
C ARG A 37 -1.54 -7.50 12.05
N LEU A 38 -0.76 -7.66 10.98
CA LEU A 38 -1.21 -7.42 9.61
C LEU A 38 -2.38 -8.32 9.25
N GLU A 39 -2.27 -9.61 9.52
CA GLU A 39 -3.33 -10.56 9.22
C GLU A 39 -4.63 -10.20 9.92
N THR A 40 -4.59 -9.92 11.22
CA THR A 40 -5.76 -9.52 11.99
C THR A 40 -6.43 -8.28 11.40
N MET A 41 -5.66 -7.24 11.08
CA MET A 41 -6.17 -6.01 10.52
C MET A 41 -6.75 -6.19 9.12
N ILE A 42 -6.05 -6.91 8.25
CA ILE A 42 -6.50 -7.15 6.87
C ILE A 42 -7.78 -7.99 6.88
N ARG A 43 -7.89 -9.01 7.72
CA ARG A 43 -9.12 -9.80 7.89
C ARG A 43 -10.30 -8.93 8.30
N GLU A 44 -10.12 -8.07 9.29
CA GLU A 44 -11.16 -7.14 9.74
C GLU A 44 -11.62 -6.20 8.62
N LEU A 45 -10.70 -5.67 7.84
CA LEU A 45 -11.02 -4.80 6.70
C LEU A 45 -11.81 -5.54 5.62
N LEU A 46 -11.39 -6.76 5.26
CA LEU A 46 -12.09 -7.57 4.26
C LEU A 46 -13.50 -7.94 4.70
N LEU A 47 -13.72 -8.17 5.99
CA LEU A 47 -15.03 -8.55 6.55
C LEU A 47 -15.94 -7.34 6.77
N SER A 48 -15.42 -6.16 7.04
CA SER A 48 -16.20 -4.99 7.45
C SER A 48 -16.43 -3.95 6.36
N LYS A 49 -15.58 -3.90 5.34
CA LYS A 49 -15.65 -2.88 4.29
C LYS A 49 -16.32 -3.42 3.03
N GLU A 50 -17.01 -2.55 2.33
CA GLU A 50 -17.63 -2.87 1.04
C GLU A 50 -16.56 -3.18 -0.01
N TYR A 51 -15.55 -2.32 -0.14
CA TYR A 51 -14.38 -2.54 -0.99
C TYR A 51 -13.12 -1.92 -0.39
N VAL A 52 -12.02 -2.66 -0.37
CA VAL A 52 -10.72 -2.21 0.14
C VAL A 52 -9.68 -2.18 -0.96
N GLU A 53 -8.99 -1.06 -1.07
CA GLU A 53 -7.81 -0.90 -1.90
C GLU A 53 -6.57 -0.87 -1.02
N PHE A 54 -5.71 -1.87 -1.16
CA PHE A 54 -4.44 -1.98 -0.42
C PHE A 54 -3.31 -1.46 -1.29
N LEU A 55 -2.76 -0.29 -0.95
CA LEU A 55 -1.69 0.36 -1.70
C LEU A 55 -0.33 0.03 -1.08
N ILE A 56 0.58 -0.47 -1.89
CA ILE A 56 1.94 -0.81 -1.46
C ILE A 56 2.99 -0.36 -2.47
N GLY A 57 4.22 -0.21 -1.98
CA GLY A 57 5.42 -0.17 -2.81
C GLY A 57 6.04 -1.55 -2.97
N ARG A 58 7.33 -1.57 -3.34
CA ARG A 58 8.08 -2.80 -3.58
C ARG A 58 9.54 -2.67 -3.11
N ASP A 59 9.75 -1.92 -2.01
CA ASP A 59 11.09 -1.45 -1.66
C ASP A 59 11.78 -2.22 -0.52
N GLY A 60 11.09 -3.18 0.13
CA GLY A 60 11.70 -3.91 1.23
C GLY A 60 10.85 -5.03 1.82
N GLU A 61 11.31 -5.59 2.95
CA GLU A 61 10.66 -6.72 3.61
C GLU A 61 9.22 -6.45 4.04
N PHE A 62 8.95 -5.23 4.53
CA PHE A 62 7.60 -4.89 4.96
C PHE A 62 6.61 -4.90 3.79
N ASP A 63 6.98 -4.32 2.66
CA ASP A 63 6.15 -4.33 1.47
C ASP A 63 5.85 -5.76 0.99
N GLN A 64 6.87 -6.62 1.01
CA GLN A 64 6.72 -8.04 0.64
C GLN A 64 5.80 -8.78 1.62
N LEU A 65 5.95 -8.52 2.91
CA LEU A 65 5.12 -9.14 3.95
C LEU A 65 3.65 -8.71 3.80
N VAL A 66 3.40 -7.43 3.57
CA VAL A 66 2.05 -6.92 3.32
C VAL A 66 1.43 -7.59 2.10
N ALA A 67 2.15 -7.62 0.98
CA ALA A 67 1.66 -8.22 -0.26
C ALA A 67 1.29 -9.69 -0.08
N SER A 68 2.16 -10.48 0.53
CA SER A 68 1.90 -11.92 0.76
C SER A 68 0.73 -12.13 1.73
N THR A 69 0.62 -11.30 2.76
CA THR A 69 -0.46 -11.40 3.76
C THR A 69 -1.81 -11.03 3.14
N VAL A 70 -1.88 -9.95 2.36
CA VAL A 70 -3.11 -9.58 1.64
C VAL A 70 -3.55 -10.69 0.70
N ARG A 71 -2.63 -11.22 -0.10
CA ARG A 71 -2.95 -12.32 -1.04
C ARG A 71 -3.47 -13.55 -0.32
N ARG A 72 -2.85 -13.94 0.79
CA ARG A 72 -3.29 -15.09 1.59
C ARG A 72 -4.68 -14.85 2.20
N CYS A 73 -4.92 -13.70 2.79
CA CYS A 73 -6.21 -13.35 3.37
C CYS A 73 -7.34 -13.28 2.33
N LYS A 74 -7.07 -12.73 1.14
CA LYS A 74 -8.02 -12.72 0.04
C LYS A 74 -8.46 -14.14 -0.34
N ARG A 75 -7.54 -15.07 -0.47
CA ARG A 75 -7.84 -16.47 -0.81
C ARG A 75 -8.60 -17.20 0.30
N ALA A 76 -8.25 -16.91 1.57
CA ALA A 76 -8.81 -17.63 2.71
C ALA A 76 -10.17 -17.11 3.16
N ILE A 77 -10.48 -15.82 2.92
CA ILE A 77 -11.63 -15.15 3.50
C ILE A 77 -12.59 -14.65 2.41
N ARG A 78 -12.11 -13.75 1.56
CA ARG A 78 -12.91 -13.10 0.53
C ARG A 78 -12.01 -12.43 -0.50
N ASP A 79 -12.25 -12.70 -1.78
CA ASP A 79 -11.43 -12.21 -2.89
C ASP A 79 -12.16 -11.26 -3.85
N ASP A 80 -13.45 -11.00 -3.62
CA ASP A 80 -14.31 -10.21 -4.52
C ASP A 80 -14.48 -8.73 -4.13
N ASN A 81 -13.93 -8.31 -2.97
CA ASN A 81 -14.13 -6.95 -2.44
C ASN A 81 -12.82 -6.21 -2.14
N SER A 82 -11.74 -6.55 -2.81
CA SER A 82 -10.47 -5.87 -2.59
C SER A 82 -9.53 -5.95 -3.78
N ALA A 83 -8.56 -5.04 -3.80
CA ALA A 83 -7.45 -5.05 -4.74
C ALA A 83 -6.13 -4.79 -4.01
N LEU A 84 -5.12 -5.59 -4.32
CA LEU A 84 -3.73 -5.33 -3.97
C LEU A 84 -3.11 -4.50 -5.10
N VAL A 85 -2.79 -3.25 -4.82
CA VAL A 85 -2.32 -2.28 -5.80
C VAL A 85 -0.87 -1.94 -5.55
N LEU A 86 -0.01 -2.26 -6.50
CA LEU A 86 1.37 -1.79 -6.51
C LEU A 86 1.42 -0.39 -7.09
N VAL A 87 1.93 0.58 -6.33
CA VAL A 87 2.12 1.95 -6.78
C VAL A 87 3.61 2.20 -7.00
N LEU A 88 4.01 2.32 -8.25
CA LEU A 88 5.39 2.59 -8.65
C LEU A 88 5.64 4.10 -8.72
N PRO A 89 6.84 4.58 -8.30
CA PRO A 89 7.19 6.00 -8.43
C PRO A 89 7.40 6.43 -9.89
N TYR A 90 7.83 5.48 -10.71
CA TYR A 90 8.00 5.59 -12.18
C TYR A 90 7.99 4.19 -12.77
N ALA A 91 7.90 4.07 -14.08
CA ALA A 91 7.98 2.77 -14.74
C ALA A 91 9.42 2.24 -14.63
N THR A 92 9.66 1.35 -13.66
CA THR A 92 10.98 0.77 -13.40
C THR A 92 11.37 -0.22 -14.51
N ALA A 93 12.68 -0.41 -14.73
CA ALA A 93 13.18 -1.41 -15.68
C ALA A 93 12.72 -2.82 -15.31
N GLU A 94 12.68 -3.14 -14.00
CA GLU A 94 12.16 -4.42 -13.50
C GLU A 94 10.71 -4.64 -13.95
N TYR A 95 9.85 -3.64 -13.76
CA TYR A 95 8.45 -3.72 -14.18
C TYR A 95 8.33 -3.87 -15.70
N LEU A 96 9.00 -3.00 -16.47
CA LEU A 96 8.94 -3.02 -17.93
C LEU A 96 9.42 -4.35 -18.54
N ASN A 97 10.39 -5.00 -17.91
CA ASN A 97 10.91 -6.29 -18.35
C ASN A 97 10.10 -7.50 -17.85
N ASN A 98 9.16 -7.32 -16.94
CA ASN A 98 8.42 -8.40 -16.29
C ASN A 98 6.93 -8.06 -16.10
N GLU A 99 6.33 -7.29 -16.98
CA GLU A 99 4.96 -6.80 -16.84
C GLU A 99 3.95 -7.92 -16.55
N GLN A 100 4.05 -9.04 -17.26
CA GLN A 100 3.15 -10.18 -17.05
C GLN A 100 3.23 -10.72 -15.62
N SER A 101 4.44 -10.94 -15.09
CA SER A 101 4.64 -11.45 -13.74
C SER A 101 4.09 -10.47 -12.69
N PHE A 102 4.24 -9.17 -12.89
CA PHE A 102 3.67 -8.15 -12.01
C PHE A 102 2.15 -8.19 -12.02
N HIS A 103 1.50 -8.28 -13.19
CA HIS A 103 0.05 -8.34 -13.29
C HIS A 103 -0.56 -9.67 -12.81
N GLU A 104 0.22 -10.74 -12.79
CA GLU A 104 -0.18 -12.02 -12.18
C GLU A 104 -0.11 -11.98 -10.66
N TYR A 105 0.82 -11.19 -10.10
CA TYR A 105 1.03 -11.11 -8.65
C TYR A 105 0.16 -10.03 -7.97
N TYR A 106 0.11 -8.83 -8.55
CA TYR A 106 -0.69 -7.71 -8.06
C TYR A 106 -2.01 -7.63 -8.82
N ASP A 107 -3.08 -7.25 -8.15
CA ASP A 107 -4.37 -7.05 -8.83
C ASP A 107 -4.32 -5.85 -9.77
N GLU A 108 -3.57 -4.80 -9.39
CA GLU A 108 -3.33 -3.61 -10.20
C GLU A 108 -1.90 -3.13 -10.04
N VAL A 109 -1.35 -2.53 -11.08
CA VAL A 109 -0.07 -1.82 -11.05
C VAL A 109 -0.31 -0.40 -11.56
N GLU A 110 -0.02 0.58 -10.73
CA GLU A 110 -0.11 2.01 -11.06
C GLU A 110 1.28 2.62 -11.13
N VAL A 111 1.47 3.54 -12.07
CA VAL A 111 2.60 4.47 -12.05
C VAL A 111 2.10 5.82 -11.57
N CYS A 112 2.66 6.32 -10.47
CA CYS A 112 2.25 7.59 -9.88
C CYS A 112 2.56 8.75 -10.84
N ALA A 113 1.52 9.46 -11.29
CA ALA A 113 1.66 10.53 -12.26
C ALA A 113 2.49 11.70 -11.73
N GLU A 114 2.35 12.04 -10.46
CA GLU A 114 3.05 13.16 -9.83
C GLU A 114 4.55 12.92 -9.69
N SER A 115 4.99 11.65 -9.62
CA SER A 115 6.40 11.28 -9.43
C SER A 115 7.10 10.79 -10.69
N ALA A 116 6.36 10.40 -11.73
CA ALA A 116 6.91 9.71 -12.90
C ALA A 116 7.98 10.52 -13.64
N GLU A 117 7.87 11.84 -13.65
CA GLU A 117 8.83 12.75 -14.31
C GLU A 117 9.84 13.38 -13.36
N LYS A 118 9.77 13.06 -12.07
CA LYS A 118 10.71 13.59 -11.07
C LYS A 118 12.03 12.84 -11.08
N HIS A 119 13.07 13.50 -10.60
CA HIS A 119 14.35 12.85 -10.36
C HIS A 119 14.14 11.67 -9.38
N PHE A 120 14.80 10.53 -9.64
CA PHE A 120 14.58 9.30 -8.88
C PHE A 120 14.73 9.46 -7.36
N LYS A 121 15.60 10.37 -6.88
CA LYS A 121 15.76 10.65 -5.44
C LYS A 121 14.52 11.25 -4.78
N SER A 122 13.70 11.99 -5.53
CA SER A 122 12.48 12.61 -5.02
C SER A 122 11.22 11.83 -5.42
N ALA A 123 11.31 10.97 -6.42
CA ALA A 123 10.17 10.25 -6.95
C ALA A 123 9.49 9.35 -5.92
N HIS A 124 10.27 8.61 -5.12
CA HIS A 124 9.74 7.73 -4.07
C HIS A 124 8.97 8.52 -3.00
N GLN A 125 9.50 9.64 -2.51
CA GLN A 125 8.81 10.47 -1.53
C GLN A 125 7.55 11.12 -2.11
N THR A 126 7.58 11.56 -3.35
CA THR A 126 6.41 12.11 -4.03
C THR A 126 5.32 11.05 -4.17
N ARG A 127 5.66 9.83 -4.60
CA ARG A 127 4.74 8.69 -4.64
C ARG A 127 4.15 8.39 -3.26
N ASN A 128 4.99 8.33 -2.22
CA ASN A 128 4.54 8.04 -0.87
C ASN A 128 3.54 9.07 -0.36
N ARG A 129 3.80 10.35 -0.59
CA ARG A 129 2.87 11.43 -0.22
C ARG A 129 1.54 11.33 -0.96
N SER A 130 1.56 11.02 -2.24
CA SER A 130 0.35 10.79 -3.03
C SER A 130 -0.48 9.63 -2.48
N MET A 131 0.18 8.53 -2.08
CA MET A 131 -0.50 7.40 -1.43
C MET A 131 -1.13 7.80 -0.09
N VAL A 132 -0.41 8.54 0.76
CA VAL A 132 -0.94 9.06 2.03
C VAL A 132 -2.16 9.94 1.80
N ASP A 133 -2.07 10.88 0.89
CA ASP A 133 -3.12 11.88 0.65
C ASP A 133 -4.45 11.26 0.20
N ARG A 134 -4.41 10.13 -0.50
CA ARG A 134 -5.62 9.43 -0.96
C ARG A 134 -6.13 8.34 -0.02
N SER A 135 -5.44 8.09 1.10
CA SER A 135 -5.76 6.97 1.99
C SER A 135 -6.71 7.36 3.11
N ASN A 136 -7.63 6.44 3.44
CA ASN A 136 -8.47 6.51 4.65
C ASN A 136 -7.71 6.06 5.90
N LEU A 137 -6.73 5.17 5.73
CA LEU A 137 -5.88 4.65 6.78
C LEU A 137 -4.46 4.48 6.22
N VAL A 138 -3.46 4.88 7.01
CA VAL A 138 -2.04 4.67 6.69
C VAL A 138 -1.40 3.80 7.75
N VAL A 139 -0.85 2.67 7.35
CA VAL A 139 -0.27 1.66 8.22
C VAL A 139 1.25 1.69 8.09
N PHE A 140 1.92 1.88 9.21
CA PHE A 140 3.38 1.94 9.29
C PHE A 140 3.95 0.75 10.05
N CYS A 141 5.18 0.38 9.70
CA CYS A 141 6.06 -0.45 10.48
C CYS A 141 7.39 0.28 10.63
N VAL A 142 7.45 1.21 11.58
CA VAL A 142 8.57 2.15 11.79
C VAL A 142 8.99 2.11 13.23
N ASN A 143 10.24 1.71 13.50
CA ASN A 143 10.81 1.59 14.84
C ASN A 143 12.10 2.39 15.05
N HIS A 144 12.50 3.19 14.08
CA HIS A 144 13.64 4.11 14.21
C HIS A 144 13.41 5.40 13.40
N ASN A 145 14.15 6.44 13.75
CA ASN A 145 13.92 7.81 13.28
C ASN A 145 14.72 8.16 12.02
N SER A 146 14.80 7.25 11.06
CA SER A 146 15.49 7.49 9.79
C SER A 146 14.86 6.69 8.64
N GLY A 147 15.17 7.09 7.42
CA GLY A 147 14.74 6.42 6.21
C GLY A 147 13.42 6.91 5.64
N GLY A 148 13.06 6.36 4.48
CA GLY A 148 11.90 6.82 3.70
C GLY A 148 10.57 6.58 4.39
N ALA A 149 10.40 5.45 5.06
CA ALA A 149 9.17 5.13 5.79
C ALA A 149 8.95 6.10 6.98
N TYR A 150 10.03 6.43 7.71
CA TYR A 150 9.95 7.42 8.78
C TYR A 150 9.59 8.81 8.26
N GLN A 151 10.19 9.25 7.16
CA GLN A 151 9.87 10.53 6.52
C GLN A 151 8.41 10.57 6.07
N THR A 152 7.90 9.49 5.52
CA THR A 152 6.49 9.36 5.13
C THR A 152 5.57 9.42 6.35
N MET A 153 5.94 8.79 7.45
CA MET A 153 5.18 8.85 8.71
C MET A 153 5.12 10.29 9.25
N GLN A 154 6.22 11.04 9.21
CA GLN A 154 6.23 12.45 9.61
C GLN A 154 5.32 13.30 8.72
N TYR A 155 5.31 13.04 7.42
CA TYR A 155 4.37 13.70 6.51
C TYR A 155 2.92 13.38 6.87
N ALA A 156 2.60 12.12 7.09
CA ALA A 156 1.24 11.66 7.44
C ALA A 156 0.75 12.29 8.77
N ILE A 157 1.62 12.40 9.77
CA ILE A 157 1.31 13.07 11.04
C ILE A 157 0.97 14.55 10.80
N LYS A 158 1.76 15.27 10.03
CA LYS A 158 1.51 16.67 9.70
C LYS A 158 0.23 16.88 8.90
N ALA A 159 -0.14 15.90 8.07
CA ALA A 159 -1.36 15.92 7.27
C ALA A 159 -2.61 15.49 8.06
N ASN A 160 -2.49 15.19 9.34
CA ASN A 160 -3.56 14.66 10.19
C ASN A 160 -4.20 13.38 9.62
N ALA A 161 -3.41 12.53 8.97
CA ALA A 161 -3.87 11.25 8.47
C ALA A 161 -4.23 10.31 9.62
N ASN A 162 -5.13 9.37 9.37
CA ASN A 162 -5.42 8.28 10.28
C ASN A 162 -4.28 7.25 10.20
N ILE A 163 -3.54 7.06 11.29
CA ILE A 163 -2.28 6.30 11.32
C ILE A 163 -2.34 5.16 12.33
N ILE A 164 -1.82 4.00 11.92
CA ILE A 164 -1.46 2.89 12.81
C ILE A 164 0.02 2.58 12.58
N ASN A 165 0.80 2.44 13.65
CA ASN A 165 2.16 1.93 13.59
C ASN A 165 2.23 0.54 14.23
N LEU A 166 2.45 -0.49 13.42
CA LEU A 166 2.47 -1.88 13.88
C LEU A 166 3.70 -2.22 14.74
N SER A 167 4.73 -1.38 14.70
CA SER A 167 5.91 -1.52 15.57
C SER A 167 5.67 -1.03 16.98
N ASP A 168 4.61 -0.26 17.23
CA ASP A 168 4.29 0.20 18.58
C ASP A 168 3.83 -0.98 19.42
N VAL A 169 4.56 -1.23 20.49
CA VAL A 169 4.22 -2.27 21.46
C VAL A 169 3.16 -1.69 22.39
N THR A 170 1.91 -1.95 22.09
CA THR A 170 0.86 -1.81 23.12
C THR A 170 1.07 -2.91 24.16
N ARG A 171 1.50 -2.52 25.30
CA ARG A 171 1.53 -3.40 26.48
C ARG A 171 0.11 -3.63 26.98
#